data_f9f1d835329aafa08ab016b94dc063f7
#
_entry.id   f9f1d835329aafa08ab016b94dc063f7
#
_cell.length_a   1.000
_cell.length_b   1.000
_cell.length_c   1.000
_cell.angle_alpha   90.00
_cell.angle_beta   90.00
_cell.angle_gamma   90.00
#
_symmetry.space_group_name_H-M   'P 1'
#
loop_
_entity.id
_entity.type
_entity.pdbx_description
1 polymer ?
#
loop_
_entity_poly.entity_id
_entity_poly.type
_entity_poly.pdbx_seq_one_letter_code
_entity_poly.pdbx_strand_id
1 'polypeptide(L)'
;MAKLLITSVVSFCFIFLLLVFFKYILKRYFNYSLNYKVWYLTVLAGLIPFIPIKFSFIKFNNVNNQAPTVESKSHDLNHNINTTKPIQEFTTDIHKFNWDSIDNICTVVWIVLVIILSFKFLKSLLYLKYLKKQSLYLNENEKNKVDTILFNHQYKKSIVIRKAETIQSPITFWYGKYIILIPSSYFKSVIDKRLKYIILHEYAHAKNRDTLHLIIFNIFSIVMSYNPLIHI
;
A
#
# COMPACT_ATOMS: atom_id res chain seq x y z
N MET A 1 13.03 11.58 9.32
CA MET A 1 11.86 10.71 9.04
C MET A 1 10.75 11.45 8.30
N ALA A 2 10.23 12.60 8.77
CA ALA A 2 9.12 13.29 8.10
C ALA A 2 9.40 13.64 6.63
N LYS A 3 10.60 14.07 6.27
CA LYS A 3 10.96 14.30 4.86
C LYS A 3 10.76 13.05 4.00
N LEU A 4 11.17 11.87 4.48
CA LEU A 4 10.97 10.61 3.76
C LEU A 4 9.48 10.25 3.66
N LEU A 5 8.71 10.46 4.72
CA LEU A 5 7.26 10.23 4.72
C LEU A 5 6.56 11.17 3.74
N ILE A 6 6.89 12.46 3.76
CA ILE A 6 6.32 13.46 2.84
C ILE A 6 6.68 13.13 1.39
N THR A 7 7.95 12.81 1.09
CA THR A 7 8.35 12.43 -0.27
C THR A 7 7.66 11.15 -0.74
N SER A 8 7.44 10.19 0.16
CA SER A 8 6.67 8.98 -0.14
C SER A 8 5.20 9.29 -0.46
N VAL A 9 4.54 10.17 0.31
CA VAL A 9 3.18 10.61 0.01
C VAL A 9 3.11 11.29 -1.35
N VAL A 10 4.01 12.24 -1.61
CA VAL A 10 4.02 13.00 -2.88
C VAL A 10 4.25 12.07 -4.07
N SER A 11 5.24 11.17 -4.00
CA SER A 11 5.50 10.21 -5.09
C SER A 11 4.36 9.23 -5.29
N PHE A 12 3.74 8.75 -4.20
CA PHE A 12 2.54 7.91 -4.28
C PHE A 12 1.38 8.64 -4.96
N CYS A 13 1.07 9.87 -4.51
CA CYS A 13 0.01 10.70 -5.10
C CYS A 13 0.25 10.95 -6.59
N PHE A 14 1.48 11.29 -6.96
CA PHE A 14 1.84 11.55 -8.36
C PHE A 14 1.63 10.32 -9.23
N ILE A 15 2.14 9.16 -8.81
CA ILE A 15 2.01 7.92 -9.59
C ILE A 15 0.55 7.42 -9.58
N PHE A 16 -0.15 7.57 -8.47
CA PHE A 16 -1.58 7.25 -8.39
C PHE A 16 -2.39 8.07 -9.42
N LEU A 17 -2.22 9.40 -9.44
CA LEU A 17 -2.88 10.28 -10.41
C LEU A 17 -2.50 9.93 -11.85
N LEU A 18 -1.23 9.63 -12.10
CA LEU A 18 -0.74 9.23 -13.41
C LEU A 18 -1.39 7.91 -13.85
N LEU A 19 -1.51 6.92 -12.96
CA LEU A 19 -2.17 5.63 -13.26
C LEU A 19 -3.68 5.80 -13.49
N VAL A 20 -4.37 6.64 -12.71
CA VAL A 20 -5.78 6.96 -12.91
C VAL A 20 -5.99 7.64 -14.29
N PHE A 21 -5.11 8.57 -14.63
CA PHE A 21 -5.11 9.24 -15.93
C PHE A 21 -4.89 8.27 -17.10
N PHE A 22 -3.88 7.40 -17.00
CA PHE A 22 -3.64 6.35 -18.00
C PHE A 22 -4.81 5.37 -18.11
N LYS A 23 -5.38 4.96 -16.96
CA LYS A 23 -6.56 4.10 -16.93
C LYS A 23 -7.76 4.76 -17.63
N TYR A 24 -7.95 6.06 -17.42
CA TYR A 24 -9.03 6.82 -18.08
C TYR A 24 -8.85 6.87 -19.60
N ILE A 25 -7.62 7.16 -20.08
CA ILE A 25 -7.31 7.22 -21.51
C ILE A 25 -7.37 5.84 -22.16
N LEU A 26 -6.81 4.84 -21.52
CA LEU A 26 -6.68 3.47 -22.04
C LEU A 26 -7.85 2.56 -21.64
N LYS A 27 -8.96 3.11 -21.18
CA LYS A 27 -10.15 2.36 -20.71
C LYS A 27 -10.59 1.26 -21.69
N ARG A 28 -10.40 1.48 -22.97
CA ARG A 28 -10.77 0.54 -24.05
C ARG A 28 -9.83 -0.69 -24.12
N TYR A 29 -8.60 -0.58 -23.63
CA TYR A 29 -7.57 -1.64 -23.72
C TYR A 29 -7.36 -2.39 -22.40
N PHE A 30 -7.91 -1.89 -21.28
CA PHE A 30 -7.75 -2.50 -19.98
C PHE A 30 -8.74 -3.64 -19.76
N ASN A 31 -8.25 -4.89 -19.86
CA ASN A 31 -8.98 -6.07 -19.45
C ASN A 31 -9.06 -6.15 -17.92
N TYR A 32 -10.14 -6.77 -17.40
CA TYR A 32 -10.42 -6.90 -15.96
C TYR A 32 -9.23 -7.50 -15.17
N SER A 33 -8.50 -8.46 -15.75
CA SER A 33 -7.33 -9.09 -15.11
C SER A 33 -6.10 -8.19 -15.00
N LEU A 34 -5.97 -7.16 -15.84
CA LEU A 34 -4.87 -6.18 -15.75
C LEU A 34 -5.15 -5.11 -14.68
N ASN A 35 -6.42 -4.91 -14.35
CA ASN A 35 -6.85 -3.81 -13.51
C ASN A 35 -6.22 -3.84 -12.10
N TYR A 36 -6.17 -5.01 -11.46
CA TYR A 36 -5.57 -5.12 -10.12
C TYR A 36 -4.04 -5.18 -10.16
N LYS A 37 -3.44 -5.70 -11.24
CA LYS A 37 -1.98 -5.72 -11.38
C LYS A 37 -1.37 -4.32 -11.46
N VAL A 38 -2.08 -3.39 -12.06
CA VAL A 38 -1.66 -1.99 -12.15
C VAL A 38 -1.55 -1.35 -10.76
N TRP A 39 -2.39 -1.75 -9.80
CA TRP A 39 -2.32 -1.25 -8.44
C TRP A 39 -1.03 -1.63 -7.70
N TYR A 40 -0.36 -2.73 -8.08
CA TYR A 40 0.97 -3.04 -7.53
C TYR A 40 2.03 -2.01 -7.89
N LEU A 41 1.88 -1.28 -9.01
CA LEU A 41 2.78 -0.18 -9.35
C LEU A 41 2.65 0.99 -8.37
N THR A 42 1.45 1.27 -7.86
CA THR A 42 1.27 2.30 -6.82
C THR A 42 1.92 1.88 -5.51
N VAL A 43 1.82 0.59 -5.15
CA VAL A 43 2.50 0.01 -3.99
C VAL A 43 4.01 0.18 -4.09
N LEU A 44 4.59 -0.21 -5.24
CA LEU A 44 6.02 -0.04 -5.51
C LEU A 44 6.44 1.43 -5.44
N ALA A 45 5.64 2.33 -6.02
CA ALA A 45 5.91 3.76 -6.00
C ALA A 45 6.00 4.35 -4.59
N GLY A 46 5.11 3.93 -3.70
CA GLY A 46 5.14 4.34 -2.30
C GLY A 46 6.40 3.87 -1.55
N LEU A 47 7.03 2.78 -2.02
CA LEU A 47 8.25 2.23 -1.41
C LEU A 47 9.55 2.85 -1.95
N ILE A 48 9.53 3.51 -3.11
CA ILE A 48 10.72 4.09 -3.75
C ILE A 48 11.53 4.98 -2.80
N PRO A 49 10.95 5.91 -2.01
CA PRO A 49 11.72 6.78 -1.14
C PRO A 49 12.45 6.07 0.01
N PHE A 50 12.03 4.84 0.35
CA PHE A 50 12.67 4.04 1.40
C PHE A 50 13.85 3.21 0.89
N ILE A 51 14.01 3.11 -0.43
CA ILE A 51 15.15 2.41 -1.03
C ILE A 51 16.31 3.41 -1.13
N PRO A 52 17.49 3.14 -0.52
CA PRO A 52 18.62 4.05 -0.58
C PRO A 52 19.29 4.01 -1.96
N ILE A 53 18.58 4.45 -3.00
CA ILE A 53 19.11 4.56 -4.33
C ILE A 53 19.93 5.86 -4.37
N LYS A 54 21.25 5.75 -4.34
CA LYS A 54 22.15 6.87 -4.61
C LYS A 54 22.10 7.16 -6.11
N PHE A 55 21.16 7.99 -6.55
CA PHE A 55 21.23 8.56 -7.88
C PHE A 55 22.39 9.55 -7.90
N SER A 56 23.52 9.16 -8.46
CA SER A 56 24.58 10.08 -8.84
C SER A 56 24.09 10.86 -10.05
N PHE A 57 23.35 11.95 -9.80
CA PHE A 57 23.10 12.92 -10.87
C PHE A 57 24.45 13.43 -11.34
N ILE A 58 24.70 13.32 -12.64
CA ILE A 58 25.85 13.95 -13.32
C ILE A 58 25.83 15.42 -12.89
N LYS A 59 26.79 15.81 -12.05
CA LYS A 59 27.00 17.21 -11.75
C LYS A 59 27.38 17.87 -13.10
N PHE A 60 26.43 18.60 -13.66
CA PHE A 60 26.81 19.58 -14.67
C PHE A 60 27.74 20.55 -13.96
N ASN A 61 29.05 20.43 -14.23
CA ASN A 61 30.02 21.43 -13.84
C ASN A 61 29.57 22.71 -14.54
N ASN A 62 28.99 23.63 -13.76
CA ASN A 62 28.91 25.01 -14.19
C ASN A 62 30.35 25.43 -14.46
N VAL A 63 30.68 25.59 -15.72
CA VAL A 63 31.90 26.27 -16.15
C VAL A 63 31.74 27.67 -15.57
N ASN A 64 32.38 27.91 -14.43
CA ASN A 64 32.54 29.24 -13.88
C ASN A 64 33.31 30.05 -14.91
N ASN A 65 32.62 30.90 -15.64
CA ASN A 65 33.23 31.99 -16.35
C ASN A 65 33.85 32.92 -15.29
N GLN A 66 35.06 32.58 -14.86
CA GLN A 66 35.89 33.54 -14.14
C GLN A 66 36.23 34.63 -15.15
N ALA A 67 35.56 35.74 -15.03
CA ALA A 67 36.02 36.97 -15.67
C ALA A 67 37.42 37.29 -15.16
N PRO A 68 38.36 37.70 -16.05
CA PRO A 68 39.72 38.01 -15.65
C PRO A 68 39.68 39.20 -14.69
N THR A 69 40.12 39.00 -13.46
CA THR A 69 40.40 40.06 -12.51
C THR A 69 41.57 40.89 -13.01
N VAL A 70 41.27 42.07 -13.47
CA VAL A 70 42.27 43.10 -13.77
C VAL A 70 42.82 43.58 -12.42
N GLU A 71 44.04 43.23 -12.08
CA GLU A 71 44.82 43.84 -10.99
C GLU A 71 45.03 45.31 -11.29
N SER A 72 44.27 46.18 -10.70
CA SER A 72 44.62 47.62 -10.64
C SER A 72 45.41 47.88 -9.35
N LYS A 73 46.70 48.02 -9.51
CA LYS A 73 47.56 48.67 -8.52
C LYS A 73 47.09 50.09 -8.32
N SER A 74 46.56 50.40 -7.15
CA SER A 74 46.34 51.77 -6.74
C SER A 74 47.11 52.06 -5.44
N HIS A 75 47.89 53.10 -5.56
CA HIS A 75 48.73 53.78 -4.60
C HIS A 75 48.03 54.05 -3.24
N ASP A 76 48.83 53.94 -2.18
CA ASP A 76 48.58 54.44 -0.83
C ASP A 76 48.20 55.93 -0.81
N LEU A 77 47.05 56.22 -0.23
CA LEU A 77 46.83 57.50 0.42
C LEU A 77 46.02 57.25 1.70
N ASN A 78 46.74 57.42 2.82
CA ASN A 78 46.16 57.51 4.14
C ASN A 78 45.09 58.61 4.19
N HIS A 79 43.87 58.26 4.53
CA HIS A 79 42.95 59.20 5.13
C HIS A 79 42.16 58.50 6.23
N ASN A 80 42.48 58.85 7.48
CA ASN A 80 41.71 58.56 8.67
C ASN A 80 40.30 59.12 8.50
N ILE A 81 39.31 58.26 8.41
CA ILE A 81 37.91 58.61 8.75
C ILE A 81 37.41 57.55 9.72
N ASN A 82 37.48 57.94 11.00
CA ASN A 82 36.73 57.27 12.07
C ASN A 82 35.24 57.38 11.81
N THR A 83 34.51 56.40 12.32
CA THR A 83 33.07 56.32 12.54
C THR A 83 32.18 55.88 11.37
N THR A 84 32.11 54.59 11.18
CA THR A 84 30.84 53.92 10.85
C THR A 84 30.58 52.86 11.92
N LYS A 85 29.61 53.13 12.79
CA LYS A 85 29.01 52.11 13.66
C LYS A 85 28.62 50.92 12.76
N PRO A 86 28.90 49.68 13.18
CA PRO A 86 28.37 48.55 12.45
C PRO A 86 26.87 48.65 12.44
N ILE A 87 26.28 48.64 11.27
CA ILE A 87 24.86 48.44 11.10
C ILE A 87 24.59 47.09 11.79
N GLN A 88 23.95 47.16 12.97
CA GLN A 88 23.39 45.95 13.58
C GLN A 88 22.49 45.35 12.50
N GLU A 89 22.96 44.27 11.88
CA GLU A 89 22.07 43.38 11.17
C GLU A 89 20.95 43.06 12.14
N PHE A 90 19.80 43.59 11.83
CA PHE A 90 18.55 43.21 12.48
C PHE A 90 18.28 41.79 11.99
N THR A 91 19.00 40.82 12.56
CA THR A 91 18.65 39.44 12.45
C THR A 91 17.29 39.31 13.10
N THR A 92 16.26 39.41 12.29
CA THR A 92 14.95 38.92 12.68
C THR A 92 15.15 37.53 13.19
N ASP A 93 15.07 37.34 14.52
CA ASP A 93 14.85 36.05 15.14
C ASP A 93 13.49 35.57 14.69
N ILE A 94 13.41 35.16 13.40
CA ILE A 94 12.37 34.27 12.92
C ILE A 94 12.58 33.06 13.79
N HIS A 95 11.73 32.84 14.75
CA HIS A 95 11.67 31.64 15.58
C HIS A 95 11.99 30.46 14.68
N LYS A 96 13.19 29.90 14.79
CA LYS A 96 13.60 28.72 14.03
C LYS A 96 12.62 27.65 14.44
N PHE A 97 11.59 27.50 13.60
CA PHE A 97 10.58 26.48 13.76
C PHE A 97 11.29 25.15 13.93
N ASN A 98 11.14 24.51 15.08
CA ASN A 98 11.93 23.34 15.44
C ASN A 98 11.37 22.12 14.70
N TRP A 99 11.82 21.94 13.46
CA TRP A 99 11.44 20.81 12.60
C TRP A 99 11.73 19.45 13.24
N ASP A 100 12.76 19.37 14.09
CA ASP A 100 13.15 18.10 14.73
C ASP A 100 12.08 17.63 15.73
N SER A 101 11.44 18.55 16.45
CA SER A 101 10.34 18.20 17.36
C SER A 101 9.11 17.68 16.62
N ILE A 102 8.78 18.28 15.48
CA ILE A 102 7.66 17.82 14.65
C ILE A 102 7.96 16.47 14.02
N ASP A 103 9.19 16.26 13.54
CA ASP A 103 9.65 14.97 13.02
C ASP A 103 9.45 13.85 14.04
N ASN A 104 9.80 14.11 15.30
CA ASN A 104 9.66 13.15 16.39
C ASN A 104 8.17 12.84 16.67
N ILE A 105 7.33 13.87 16.74
CA ILE A 105 5.88 13.71 16.98
C ILE A 105 5.24 12.90 15.85
N CYS A 106 5.49 13.26 14.59
CA CYS A 106 4.96 12.53 13.42
C CYS A 106 5.41 11.06 13.41
N THR A 107 6.66 10.80 13.79
CA THR A 107 7.19 9.43 13.86
C THR A 107 6.50 8.63 14.96
N VAL A 108 6.30 9.21 16.14
CA VAL A 108 5.58 8.54 17.24
C VAL A 108 4.14 8.24 16.85
N VAL A 109 3.42 9.22 16.28
CA VAL A 109 2.05 9.02 15.80
C VAL A 109 1.96 7.89 14.77
N TRP A 110 2.88 7.87 13.81
CA TRP A 110 2.95 6.79 12.82
C TRP A 110 3.17 5.42 13.46
N ILE A 111 4.12 5.30 14.41
CA ILE A 111 4.38 4.04 15.10
C ILE A 111 3.13 3.55 15.83
N VAL A 112 2.43 4.45 16.53
CA VAL A 112 1.19 4.12 17.24
C VAL A 112 0.11 3.61 16.26
N LEU A 113 -0.06 4.27 15.11
CA LEU A 113 -0.99 3.83 14.07
C LEU A 113 -0.63 2.43 13.53
N VAL A 114 0.65 2.20 13.25
CA VAL A 114 1.14 0.88 12.79
C VAL A 114 0.82 -0.21 13.81
N ILE A 115 1.04 0.06 15.09
CA ILE A 115 0.74 -0.90 16.17
C ILE A 115 -0.77 -1.20 16.23
N ILE A 116 -1.63 -0.18 16.21
CA ILE A 116 -3.08 -0.34 16.26
C ILE A 116 -3.59 -1.15 15.07
N LEU A 117 -3.14 -0.81 13.85
CA LEU A 117 -3.56 -1.48 12.62
C LEU A 117 -3.03 -2.92 12.56
N SER A 118 -1.79 -3.16 13.00
CA SER A 118 -1.21 -4.50 13.11
C SER A 118 -2.01 -5.37 14.07
N PHE A 119 -2.44 -4.81 15.21
CA PHE A 119 -3.28 -5.54 16.16
C PHE A 119 -4.66 -5.90 15.57
N LYS A 120 -5.30 -4.97 14.86
CA LYS A 120 -6.55 -5.25 14.14
C LYS A 120 -6.37 -6.36 13.09
N PHE A 121 -5.30 -6.30 12.32
CA PHE A 121 -4.96 -7.31 11.33
C PHE A 121 -4.73 -8.69 11.96
N LEU A 122 -3.98 -8.75 13.07
CA LEU A 122 -3.74 -9.98 13.80
C LEU A 122 -5.05 -10.58 14.33
N LYS A 123 -5.96 -9.76 14.90
CA LYS A 123 -7.29 -10.22 15.31
C LYS A 123 -8.07 -10.82 14.14
N SER A 124 -8.00 -10.22 12.95
CA SER A 124 -8.63 -10.75 11.75
C SER A 124 -8.08 -12.13 11.37
N LEU A 125 -6.76 -12.31 11.40
CA LEU A 125 -6.13 -13.61 11.12
C LEU A 125 -6.52 -14.68 12.17
N LEU A 126 -6.58 -14.31 13.44
CA LEU A 126 -7.03 -15.20 14.52
C LEU A 126 -8.49 -15.60 14.34
N TYR A 127 -9.35 -14.67 13.89
CA TYR A 127 -10.75 -14.97 13.57
C TYR A 127 -10.86 -15.97 12.41
N LEU A 128 -10.06 -15.83 11.34
CA LEU A 128 -10.02 -16.82 10.26
C LEU A 128 -9.58 -18.20 10.75
N LYS A 129 -8.59 -18.25 11.64
CA LYS A 129 -8.17 -19.50 12.31
C LYS A 129 -9.31 -20.13 13.10
N TYR A 130 -10.05 -19.32 13.84
CA TYR A 130 -11.21 -19.76 14.61
C TYR A 130 -12.30 -20.33 13.69
N LEU A 131 -12.68 -19.62 12.62
CA LEU A 131 -13.65 -20.10 11.62
C LEU A 131 -13.21 -21.43 10.99
N LYS A 132 -11.93 -21.57 10.64
CA LYS A 132 -11.38 -22.83 10.13
C LYS A 132 -11.55 -23.96 11.14
N LYS A 133 -11.33 -23.71 12.43
CA LYS A 133 -11.44 -24.72 13.50
C LYS A 133 -12.90 -25.17 13.69
N GLN A 134 -13.85 -24.25 13.59
CA GLN A 134 -15.27 -24.56 13.74
C GLN A 134 -15.92 -25.13 12.48
N SER A 135 -15.25 -25.07 11.34
CA SER A 135 -15.80 -25.58 10.09
C SER A 135 -15.81 -27.10 10.06
N LEU A 136 -16.89 -27.64 9.50
CA LEU A 136 -17.15 -29.08 9.33
C LEU A 136 -16.81 -29.50 7.90
N TYR A 137 -16.43 -30.76 7.72
CA TYR A 137 -16.30 -31.35 6.41
C TYR A 137 -17.70 -31.58 5.80
N LEU A 138 -17.77 -31.57 4.48
CA LEU A 138 -18.97 -31.91 3.75
C LEU A 138 -19.30 -33.40 3.91
N ASN A 139 -20.57 -33.72 4.00
CA ASN A 139 -21.04 -35.09 3.88
C ASN A 139 -20.84 -35.60 2.45
N GLU A 140 -20.89 -36.91 2.22
CA GLU A 140 -20.68 -37.47 0.88
C GLU A 140 -21.65 -36.92 -0.17
N ASN A 141 -22.92 -36.78 0.16
CA ASN A 141 -23.93 -36.20 -0.75
C ASN A 141 -23.62 -34.74 -1.10
N GLU A 142 -23.21 -33.94 -0.11
CA GLU A 142 -22.83 -32.53 -0.29
C GLU A 142 -21.55 -32.45 -1.12
N LYS A 143 -20.59 -33.30 -0.84
CA LYS A 143 -19.34 -33.40 -1.57
C LYS A 143 -19.57 -33.77 -3.02
N ASN A 144 -20.36 -34.78 -3.32
CA ASN A 144 -20.69 -35.19 -4.67
C ASN A 144 -21.38 -34.06 -5.46
N LYS A 145 -22.28 -33.29 -4.81
CA LYS A 145 -22.89 -32.10 -5.44
C LYS A 145 -21.80 -31.07 -5.80
N VAL A 146 -20.89 -30.77 -4.89
CA VAL A 146 -19.80 -29.81 -5.11
C VAL A 146 -18.85 -30.29 -6.22
N ASP A 147 -18.46 -31.57 -6.17
CA ASP A 147 -17.57 -32.17 -7.15
C ASP A 147 -18.20 -32.16 -8.55
N THR A 148 -19.49 -32.44 -8.67
CA THR A 148 -20.23 -32.33 -9.95
C THR A 148 -20.24 -30.89 -10.47
N ILE A 149 -20.42 -29.90 -9.59
CA ILE A 149 -20.39 -28.47 -9.97
C ILE A 149 -19.01 -28.05 -10.49
N LEU A 150 -17.96 -28.54 -9.85
CA LEU A 150 -16.57 -28.14 -10.13
C LEU A 150 -15.89 -29.00 -11.21
N PHE A 151 -16.48 -30.14 -11.58
CA PHE A 151 -15.90 -31.10 -12.56
C PHE A 151 -15.45 -30.41 -13.84
N ASN A 152 -16.27 -29.52 -14.39
CA ASN A 152 -15.97 -28.80 -15.64
C ASN A 152 -14.98 -27.64 -15.48
N HIS A 153 -14.54 -27.31 -14.25
CA HIS A 153 -13.73 -26.12 -13.95
C HIS A 153 -12.27 -26.41 -13.57
N GLN A 154 -11.75 -27.61 -13.90
CA GLN A 154 -10.37 -28.03 -13.58
C GLN A 154 -10.06 -27.84 -12.09
N TYR A 155 -10.85 -28.47 -11.24
CA TYR A 155 -10.73 -28.36 -9.78
C TYR A 155 -9.29 -28.62 -9.30
N LYS A 156 -8.70 -27.62 -8.62
CA LYS A 156 -7.38 -27.77 -8.00
C LYS A 156 -7.55 -28.37 -6.61
N LYS A 157 -6.93 -29.53 -6.37
CA LYS A 157 -6.89 -30.20 -5.04
C LYS A 157 -6.37 -29.32 -3.88
N SER A 158 -5.78 -28.16 -4.20
CA SER A 158 -5.28 -27.20 -3.21
C SER A 158 -6.38 -26.34 -2.57
N ILE A 159 -7.62 -26.41 -3.09
CA ILE A 159 -8.77 -25.66 -2.57
C ILE A 159 -9.63 -26.63 -1.76
N VAL A 160 -9.94 -26.28 -0.52
CA VAL A 160 -10.75 -27.09 0.40
C VAL A 160 -12.08 -26.40 0.64
N ILE A 161 -13.19 -27.13 0.36
CA ILE A 161 -14.52 -26.62 0.63
C ILE A 161 -15.02 -27.25 1.92
N ARG A 162 -15.56 -26.42 2.82
CA ARG A 162 -16.12 -26.82 4.12
C ARG A 162 -17.43 -26.11 4.36
N LYS A 163 -18.21 -26.59 5.31
CA LYS A 163 -19.43 -25.92 5.78
C LYS A 163 -19.23 -25.36 7.20
N ALA A 164 -19.94 -24.29 7.50
CA ALA A 164 -19.94 -23.68 8.82
C ALA A 164 -21.36 -23.23 9.20
N GLU A 165 -21.69 -23.37 10.46
CA GLU A 165 -23.00 -22.93 11.01
C GLU A 165 -22.96 -21.49 11.49
N THR A 166 -21.77 -20.99 11.80
CA THR A 166 -21.53 -19.68 12.41
C THR A 166 -21.53 -18.52 11.43
N ILE A 167 -21.57 -18.79 10.12
CA ILE A 167 -21.53 -17.78 9.07
C ILE A 167 -22.86 -17.67 8.35
N GLN A 168 -23.22 -16.45 7.96
CA GLN A 168 -24.44 -16.15 7.20
C GLN A 168 -24.22 -16.09 5.68
N SER A 169 -23.00 -15.77 5.26
CA SER A 169 -22.60 -15.68 3.86
C SER A 169 -21.37 -16.55 3.57
N PRO A 170 -21.22 -17.05 2.35
CA PRO A 170 -20.01 -17.75 1.93
C PRO A 170 -18.78 -16.86 2.08
N ILE A 171 -17.66 -17.47 2.40
CA ILE A 171 -16.39 -16.76 2.62
C ILE A 171 -15.26 -17.60 2.05
N THR A 172 -14.40 -16.96 1.25
CA THR A 172 -13.17 -17.56 0.73
C THR A 172 -11.95 -16.90 1.37
N PHE A 173 -11.06 -17.69 1.97
CA PHE A 173 -9.83 -17.19 2.55
C PHE A 173 -8.65 -18.15 2.39
N TRP A 174 -7.45 -17.63 2.55
CA TRP A 174 -6.23 -18.40 2.53
C TRP A 174 -5.67 -18.63 3.94
N TYR A 175 -5.45 -19.89 4.30
CA TYR A 175 -4.79 -20.28 5.54
C TYR A 175 -3.94 -21.54 5.31
N GLY A 176 -2.76 -21.37 4.70
CA GLY A 176 -1.92 -22.46 4.21
C GLY A 176 -2.47 -23.13 2.93
N LYS A 177 -3.80 -23.26 2.83
CA LYS A 177 -4.56 -23.67 1.65
C LYS A 177 -5.73 -22.72 1.45
N TYR A 178 -6.28 -22.67 0.25
CA TYR A 178 -7.53 -21.93 0.02
C TYR A 178 -8.69 -22.70 0.63
N ILE A 179 -9.45 -22.03 1.47
CA ILE A 179 -10.61 -22.58 2.16
C ILE A 179 -11.85 -21.78 1.75
N ILE A 180 -12.84 -22.48 1.23
CA ILE A 180 -14.16 -21.93 0.94
C ILE A 180 -15.09 -22.43 2.02
N LEU A 181 -15.66 -21.53 2.82
CA LEU A 181 -16.68 -21.86 3.80
C LEU A 181 -18.05 -21.49 3.26
N ILE A 182 -18.97 -22.43 3.28
CA ILE A 182 -20.36 -22.25 2.85
C ILE A 182 -21.25 -22.44 4.08
N PRO A 183 -22.25 -21.56 4.33
CA PRO A 183 -23.19 -21.76 5.41
C PRO A 183 -23.89 -23.10 5.28
N SER A 184 -24.00 -23.86 6.38
CA SER A 184 -24.66 -25.18 6.39
C SER A 184 -26.12 -25.12 5.91
N SER A 185 -26.80 -23.99 6.15
CA SER A 185 -28.17 -23.75 5.67
C SER A 185 -28.28 -23.77 4.15
N TYR A 186 -27.24 -23.40 3.41
CA TYR A 186 -27.29 -23.33 1.94
C TYR A 186 -27.42 -24.71 1.29
N PHE A 187 -26.90 -25.74 1.92
CA PHE A 187 -27.05 -27.12 1.42
C PHE A 187 -28.47 -27.68 1.64
N LYS A 188 -29.24 -27.08 2.54
CA LYS A 188 -30.61 -27.52 2.87
C LYS A 188 -31.70 -26.69 2.20
N SER A 189 -31.52 -25.36 2.14
CA SER A 189 -32.57 -24.41 1.78
C SER A 189 -32.39 -23.71 0.43
N VAL A 190 -31.18 -23.77 -0.15
CA VAL A 190 -30.91 -23.06 -1.41
C VAL A 190 -31.10 -24.00 -2.60
N ILE A 191 -31.79 -23.50 -3.63
CA ILE A 191 -31.99 -24.22 -4.90
C ILE A 191 -30.63 -24.57 -5.50
N ASP A 192 -30.46 -25.79 -5.98
CA ASP A 192 -29.17 -26.30 -6.52
C ASP A 192 -28.54 -25.40 -7.59
N LYS A 193 -29.35 -24.74 -8.43
CA LYS A 193 -28.87 -23.78 -9.41
C LYS A 193 -28.19 -22.57 -8.77
N ARG A 194 -28.79 -22.02 -7.69
CA ARG A 194 -28.23 -20.87 -6.95
C ARG A 194 -26.98 -21.28 -6.19
N LEU A 195 -26.98 -22.45 -5.55
CA LEU A 195 -25.81 -23.00 -4.88
C LEU A 195 -24.63 -23.16 -5.84
N LYS A 196 -24.90 -23.62 -7.07
CA LYS A 196 -23.88 -23.71 -8.13
C LYS A 196 -23.21 -22.37 -8.40
N TYR A 197 -23.97 -21.29 -8.59
CA TYR A 197 -23.38 -19.96 -8.84
C TYR A 197 -22.57 -19.46 -7.66
N ILE A 198 -23.02 -19.68 -6.44
CA ILE A 198 -22.31 -19.31 -5.22
C ILE A 198 -20.95 -20.05 -5.14
N ILE A 199 -20.96 -21.36 -5.33
CA ILE A 199 -19.72 -22.17 -5.29
C ILE A 199 -18.75 -21.71 -6.38
N LEU A 200 -19.21 -21.46 -7.60
CA LEU A 200 -18.37 -20.99 -8.69
C LEU A 200 -17.81 -19.61 -8.45
N HIS A 201 -18.58 -18.72 -7.82
CA HIS A 201 -18.13 -17.38 -7.44
C HIS A 201 -16.99 -17.46 -6.41
N GLU A 202 -17.18 -18.20 -5.33
CA GLU A 202 -16.17 -18.39 -4.30
C GLU A 202 -14.94 -19.13 -4.85
N TYR A 203 -15.16 -20.10 -5.72
CA TYR A 203 -14.07 -20.80 -6.41
C TYR A 203 -13.24 -19.86 -7.29
N ALA A 204 -13.86 -18.90 -7.98
CA ALA A 204 -13.17 -17.90 -8.77
C ALA A 204 -12.24 -17.05 -7.90
N HIS A 205 -12.68 -16.61 -6.71
CA HIS A 205 -11.85 -15.89 -5.74
C HIS A 205 -10.64 -16.73 -5.29
N ALA A 206 -10.85 -18.01 -4.99
CA ALA A 206 -9.78 -18.93 -4.61
C ALA A 206 -8.78 -19.15 -5.77
N LYS A 207 -9.28 -19.33 -7.00
CA LYS A 207 -8.47 -19.54 -8.22
C LYS A 207 -7.62 -18.31 -8.55
N ASN A 208 -8.19 -17.11 -8.42
CA ASN A 208 -7.52 -15.83 -8.68
C ASN A 208 -6.59 -15.40 -7.54
N ARG A 209 -6.60 -16.11 -6.42
CA ARG A 209 -5.79 -15.78 -5.23
C ARG A 209 -6.15 -14.42 -4.60
N ASP A 210 -7.39 -13.98 -4.72
CA ASP A 210 -7.83 -12.66 -4.28
C ASP A 210 -7.52 -12.41 -2.80
N THR A 211 -7.70 -13.41 -1.94
CA THR A 211 -7.37 -13.29 -0.51
C THR A 211 -5.88 -13.03 -0.24
N LEU A 212 -4.97 -13.62 -1.03
CA LEU A 212 -3.54 -13.32 -0.89
C LEU A 212 -3.24 -11.87 -1.28
N HIS A 213 -3.86 -11.39 -2.35
CA HIS A 213 -3.72 -9.99 -2.74
C HIS A 213 -4.23 -9.06 -1.64
N LEU A 214 -5.39 -9.37 -1.03
CA LEU A 214 -5.93 -8.61 0.10
C LEU A 214 -4.99 -8.61 1.31
N ILE A 215 -4.36 -9.73 1.64
CA ILE A 215 -3.37 -9.81 2.73
C ILE A 215 -2.18 -8.90 2.43
N ILE A 216 -1.63 -8.96 1.22
CA ILE A 216 -0.50 -8.11 0.79
C ILE A 216 -0.88 -6.63 0.88
N PHE A 217 -2.06 -6.25 0.36
CA PHE A 217 -2.54 -4.88 0.43
C PHE A 217 -2.79 -4.41 1.86
N ASN A 218 -3.30 -5.27 2.75
CA ASN A 218 -3.45 -4.92 4.17
C ASN A 218 -2.11 -4.67 4.84
N ILE A 219 -1.10 -5.52 4.61
CA ILE A 219 0.25 -5.33 5.15
C ILE A 219 0.83 -4.00 4.64
N PHE A 220 0.69 -3.75 3.33
CA PHE A 220 1.14 -2.49 2.74
C PHE A 220 0.41 -1.28 3.34
N SER A 221 -0.90 -1.35 3.50
CA SER A 221 -1.72 -0.29 4.11
C SER A 221 -1.29 0.00 5.56
N ILE A 222 -0.89 -1.01 6.32
CA ILE A 222 -0.36 -0.83 7.68
C ILE A 222 0.96 -0.05 7.64
N VAL A 223 1.89 -0.44 6.78
CA VAL A 223 3.20 0.24 6.67
C VAL A 223 3.03 1.68 6.20
N MET A 224 2.15 1.91 5.22
CA MET A 224 1.87 3.21 4.63
C MET A 224 0.72 3.97 5.33
N SER A 225 0.45 3.64 6.60
CA SER A 225 -0.68 4.21 7.35
C SER A 225 -0.65 5.74 7.52
N TYR A 226 0.52 6.36 7.30
CA TYR A 226 0.67 7.81 7.25
C TYR A 226 0.07 8.44 5.98
N ASN A 227 -0.23 7.66 4.96
CA ASN A 227 -0.79 8.16 3.71
C ASN A 227 -2.33 7.94 3.69
N PRO A 228 -3.15 9.01 3.79
CA PRO A 228 -4.60 8.89 3.85
C PRO A 228 -5.22 8.30 2.58
N LEU A 229 -4.58 8.44 1.41
CA LEU A 229 -5.10 7.93 0.13
C LEU A 229 -5.13 6.40 0.04
N ILE A 230 -4.40 5.70 0.92
CA ILE A 230 -4.41 4.23 0.93
C ILE A 230 -5.66 3.67 1.59
N HIS A 231 -6.35 4.49 2.39
CA HIS A 231 -7.53 4.09 3.15
C HIS A 231 -8.86 4.48 2.46
N ILE A 232 -8.79 5.07 1.27
CA ILE A 232 -9.93 5.38 0.40
C ILE A 232 -10.19 4.22 -0.56
#